data_583d1af3e51bdeb4aa64252ff824b31a
#
_entry.id   583d1af3e51bdeb4aa64252ff824b31a
#
_cell.length_a   1.000
_cell.length_b   1.000
_cell.length_c   1.000
_cell.angle_alpha   90.00
_cell.angle_beta   90.00
_cell.angle_gamma   90.00
#
_symmetry.space_group_name_H-M   'P 1'
#
loop_
_entity.id
_entity.type
_entity.pdbx_description
1 polymer ?
#
loop_
_entity_poly.entity_id
_entity_poly.type
_entity_poly.pdbx_seq_one_letter_code
_entity_poly.pdbx_strand_id
1 'polypeptide(L)'
;IDRLLASPHYGERWGRHWLDIAGYADSAGVLSEDRPLPLAWKYRDYVIRSFNEDKPYDQFLLEQIAGDELTDYWDAFEHKKELPTTVVDGVIATGFLRCAADSSRPDFSTIKNASSLYFYPTLNDTIHIVSSSVMGLTLQCARCHDHKFDPISQKDYYRIQAVFMGAYRPTDWIPQMERRIVTATRFQQKQA
;
A
#
# COMPACT_ATOMS: atom_id res chain seq x y z
N ILE A 1 23.16 6.73 -23.99
CA ILE A 1 22.60 6.71 -22.63
C ILE A 1 21.45 7.71 -22.55
N ASP A 2 21.69 9.01 -22.84
CA ASP A 2 20.71 10.11 -22.67
C ASP A 2 19.39 9.87 -23.39
N ARG A 3 19.43 9.33 -24.62
CA ARG A 3 18.21 8.94 -25.36
C ARG A 3 17.37 7.90 -24.61
N LEU A 4 17.98 6.99 -23.89
CA LEU A 4 17.25 5.95 -23.13
C LEU A 4 16.69 6.53 -21.83
N LEU A 5 17.42 7.39 -21.15
CA LEU A 5 16.95 8.06 -19.94
C LEU A 5 15.80 9.04 -20.22
N ALA A 6 15.83 9.72 -21.37
CA ALA A 6 14.76 10.62 -21.81
C ALA A 6 13.54 9.91 -22.43
N SER A 7 13.56 8.59 -22.54
CA SER A 7 12.46 7.83 -23.10
C SER A 7 11.32 7.69 -22.09
N PRO A 8 10.04 7.91 -22.49
CA PRO A 8 8.89 7.65 -21.61
C PRO A 8 8.79 6.17 -21.18
N HIS A 9 9.41 5.25 -21.92
CA HIS A 9 9.48 3.82 -21.58
C HIS A 9 10.54 3.51 -20.51
N TYR A 10 11.32 4.49 -20.06
CA TYR A 10 12.27 4.32 -18.96
C TYR A 10 11.54 3.90 -17.67
N GLY A 11 10.50 4.65 -17.31
CA GLY A 11 9.69 4.36 -16.15
C GLY A 11 8.94 3.02 -16.24
N GLU A 12 8.44 2.65 -17.43
CA GLU A 12 7.84 1.33 -17.65
C GLU A 12 8.85 0.20 -17.40
N ARG A 13 10.08 0.36 -17.90
CA ARG A 13 11.13 -0.64 -17.76
C ARG A 13 11.64 -0.77 -16.32
N TRP A 14 11.88 0.34 -15.64
CA TRP A 14 12.47 0.35 -14.29
C TRP A 14 11.41 0.28 -13.19
N GLY A 15 10.26 0.90 -13.38
CA GLY A 15 9.13 0.79 -12.46
C GLY A 15 8.66 -0.65 -12.27
N ARG A 16 8.82 -1.51 -13.30
CA ARG A 16 8.55 -2.94 -13.18
C ARG A 16 9.32 -3.60 -12.03
N HIS A 17 10.61 -3.27 -11.85
CA HIS A 17 11.42 -3.85 -10.78
C HIS A 17 10.89 -3.46 -9.39
N TRP A 18 10.42 -2.21 -9.25
CA TRP A 18 9.77 -1.79 -8.02
C TRP A 18 8.44 -2.50 -7.80
N LEU A 19 7.61 -2.61 -8.82
CA LEU A 19 6.30 -3.28 -8.75
C LEU A 19 6.45 -4.77 -8.39
N ASP A 20 7.47 -5.45 -8.92
CA ASP A 20 7.79 -6.83 -8.58
C ASP A 20 8.16 -6.96 -7.08
N ILE A 21 8.99 -6.06 -6.55
CA ILE A 21 9.39 -6.04 -5.14
C ILE A 21 8.22 -5.70 -4.23
N ALA A 22 7.36 -4.77 -4.65
CA ALA A 22 6.16 -4.36 -3.92
C ALA A 22 5.07 -5.43 -3.91
N GLY A 23 5.16 -6.45 -4.75
CA GLY A 23 4.13 -7.48 -4.89
C GLY A 23 2.87 -6.97 -5.60
N TYR A 24 3.02 -6.01 -6.52
CA TYR A 24 1.90 -5.46 -7.28
C TYR A 24 1.21 -6.52 -8.15
N ALA A 25 -0.12 -6.48 -8.17
CA ALA A 25 -0.95 -7.25 -9.08
C ALA A 25 -2.17 -6.44 -9.56
N ASP A 26 -2.62 -6.72 -10.78
CA ASP A 26 -3.85 -6.12 -11.34
C ASP A 26 -5.12 -6.85 -10.89
N SER A 27 -4.95 -8.00 -10.24
CA SER A 27 -6.04 -8.83 -9.73
C SER A 27 -5.71 -9.44 -8.38
N ALA A 28 -6.73 -9.78 -7.64
CA ALA A 28 -6.62 -10.51 -6.36
C ALA A 28 -7.18 -11.91 -6.57
N GLY A 29 -6.29 -12.90 -6.62
CA GLY A 29 -6.67 -14.31 -6.64
C GLY A 29 -7.30 -14.71 -5.30
N VAL A 30 -8.60 -14.97 -5.29
CA VAL A 30 -9.31 -15.45 -4.10
C VAL A 30 -9.88 -16.84 -4.39
N LEU A 31 -9.25 -17.87 -3.84
CA LEU A 31 -9.68 -19.27 -3.96
C LEU A 31 -9.79 -19.76 -5.40
N SER A 32 -10.97 -19.67 -6.01
CA SER A 32 -11.28 -20.14 -7.36
C SER A 32 -11.56 -19.01 -8.35
N GLU A 33 -11.53 -17.76 -7.91
CA GLU A 33 -11.83 -16.60 -8.75
C GLU A 33 -10.64 -15.64 -8.79
N ASP A 34 -10.33 -15.15 -9.98
CA ASP A 34 -9.42 -14.04 -10.17
C ASP A 34 -10.23 -12.75 -10.29
N ARG A 35 -10.22 -11.93 -9.25
CA ARG A 35 -11.00 -10.69 -9.20
C ARG A 35 -10.14 -9.51 -9.62
N PRO A 36 -10.50 -8.79 -10.67
CA PRO A 36 -9.76 -7.62 -11.09
C PRO A 36 -9.80 -6.53 -10.01
N LEU A 37 -8.67 -5.85 -9.83
CA LEU A 37 -8.53 -4.66 -8.99
C LEU A 37 -8.63 -3.40 -9.89
N PRO A 38 -9.83 -2.83 -10.07
CA PRO A 38 -10.10 -1.88 -11.15
C PRO A 38 -9.35 -0.56 -11.04
N LEU A 39 -8.72 -0.27 -9.90
CA LEU A 39 -7.95 0.94 -9.65
C LEU A 39 -6.46 0.68 -9.41
N ALA A 40 -6.00 -0.57 -9.45
CA ALA A 40 -4.60 -0.92 -9.22
C ALA A 40 -3.66 -0.21 -10.20
N TRP A 41 -4.07 -0.06 -11.45
CA TRP A 41 -3.30 0.64 -12.48
C TRP A 41 -2.88 2.07 -12.10
N LYS A 42 -3.63 2.75 -11.23
CA LYS A 42 -3.27 4.11 -10.76
C LYS A 42 -1.95 4.10 -10.00
N TYR A 43 -1.75 3.11 -9.12
CA TYR A 43 -0.49 2.96 -8.41
C TYR A 43 0.66 2.59 -9.36
N ARG A 44 0.43 1.67 -10.30
CA ARG A 44 1.41 1.36 -11.34
C ARG A 44 1.84 2.60 -12.12
N ASP A 45 0.87 3.39 -12.57
CA ASP A 45 1.13 4.59 -13.35
C ASP A 45 1.84 5.67 -12.51
N TYR A 46 1.53 5.78 -11.21
CA TYR A 46 2.28 6.61 -10.28
C TYR A 46 3.76 6.18 -10.21
N VAL A 47 4.04 4.90 -10.09
CA VAL A 47 5.41 4.36 -10.07
C VAL A 47 6.13 4.69 -11.38
N ILE A 48 5.52 4.40 -12.53
CA ILE A 48 6.10 4.69 -13.86
C ILE A 48 6.44 6.17 -13.99
N ARG A 49 5.51 7.05 -13.61
CA ARG A 49 5.70 8.50 -13.66
C ARG A 49 6.82 8.94 -12.73
N SER A 50 6.89 8.43 -11.51
CA SER A 50 7.94 8.75 -10.54
C SER A 50 9.34 8.43 -11.06
N PHE A 51 9.53 7.31 -11.77
CA PHE A 51 10.78 6.96 -12.42
C PHE A 51 11.09 7.88 -13.62
N ASN A 52 10.09 8.24 -14.42
CA ASN A 52 10.29 9.13 -15.58
C ASN A 52 10.61 10.57 -15.17
N GLU A 53 10.11 11.01 -14.01
CA GLU A 53 10.33 12.34 -13.44
C GLU A 53 11.58 12.42 -12.56
N ASP A 54 12.33 11.31 -12.45
CA ASP A 54 13.51 11.19 -11.58
C ASP A 54 13.20 11.65 -10.13
N LYS A 55 12.03 11.23 -9.60
CA LYS A 55 11.61 11.59 -8.25
C LYS A 55 12.66 11.16 -7.23
N PRO A 56 13.09 12.03 -6.29
CA PRO A 56 14.00 11.66 -5.23
C PRO A 56 13.51 10.43 -4.47
N TYR A 57 14.42 9.48 -4.23
CA TYR A 57 14.05 8.16 -3.69
C TYR A 57 13.45 8.25 -2.27
N ASP A 58 13.96 9.14 -1.44
CA ASP A 58 13.44 9.42 -0.11
C ASP A 58 12.00 9.95 -0.16
N GLN A 59 11.71 10.88 -1.08
CA GLN A 59 10.36 11.37 -1.31
C GLN A 59 9.44 10.25 -1.83
N PHE A 60 9.92 9.46 -2.79
CA PHE A 60 9.18 8.32 -3.32
C PHE A 60 8.78 7.33 -2.23
N LEU A 61 9.68 7.02 -1.29
CA LEU A 61 9.38 6.14 -0.15
C LEU A 61 8.39 6.76 0.84
N LEU A 62 8.60 8.02 1.20
CA LEU A 62 7.71 8.72 2.13
C LEU A 62 6.29 8.81 1.62
N GLU A 63 6.11 9.12 0.34
CA GLU A 63 4.78 9.17 -0.28
C GLU A 63 4.08 7.81 -0.27
N GLN A 64 4.80 6.72 -0.43
CA GLN A 64 4.22 5.37 -0.43
C GLN A 64 3.80 4.88 0.95
N ILE A 65 4.38 5.41 2.02
CA ILE A 65 4.06 5.01 3.39
C ILE A 65 3.06 5.96 4.04
N ALA A 66 3.16 7.26 3.75
CA ALA A 66 2.40 8.31 4.43
C ALA A 66 1.95 9.43 3.46
N GLY A 67 1.71 9.12 2.20
CA GLY A 67 1.38 10.13 1.19
C GLY A 67 0.07 10.89 1.46
N ASP A 68 -0.90 10.24 2.05
CA ASP A 68 -2.15 10.85 2.50
C ASP A 68 -1.95 11.84 3.64
N GLU A 69 -1.10 11.50 4.61
CA GLU A 69 -0.74 12.37 5.73
C GLU A 69 0.14 13.55 5.26
N LEU A 70 1.14 13.29 4.41
CA LEU A 70 2.03 14.32 3.87
C LEU A 70 1.30 15.39 3.06
N THR A 71 0.20 15.02 2.42
CA THR A 71 -0.59 15.90 1.56
C THR A 71 -1.85 16.43 2.23
N ASP A 72 -2.04 16.11 3.52
CA ASP A 72 -3.20 16.52 4.31
C ASP A 72 -4.54 16.22 3.62
N TYR A 73 -4.70 14.94 3.25
CA TYR A 73 -5.88 14.47 2.52
C TYR A 73 -7.19 14.84 3.25
N TRP A 74 -7.25 14.67 4.57
CA TRP A 74 -8.48 14.88 5.32
C TRP A 74 -8.91 16.35 5.34
N ASP A 75 -7.98 17.29 5.48
CA ASP A 75 -8.29 18.72 5.38
C ASP A 75 -8.77 19.06 3.97
N ALA A 76 -8.07 18.58 2.94
CA ALA A 76 -8.46 18.81 1.56
C ALA A 76 -9.85 18.21 1.24
N PHE A 77 -10.14 17.00 1.73
CA PHE A 77 -11.44 16.34 1.56
C PHE A 77 -12.59 17.14 2.18
N GLU A 78 -12.40 17.66 3.40
CA GLU A 78 -13.44 18.38 4.14
C GLU A 78 -13.67 19.81 3.63
N HIS A 79 -12.60 20.51 3.23
CA HIS A 79 -12.65 21.96 3.03
C HIS A 79 -12.45 22.43 1.58
N LYS A 80 -11.91 21.60 0.70
CA LYS A 80 -11.68 21.97 -0.71
C LYS A 80 -12.89 21.64 -1.58
N LYS A 81 -13.07 22.43 -2.67
CA LYS A 81 -14.07 22.11 -3.71
C LYS A 81 -13.66 20.89 -4.53
N GLU A 82 -12.37 20.77 -4.81
CA GLU A 82 -11.75 19.66 -5.53
C GLU A 82 -10.45 19.26 -4.82
N LEU A 83 -10.08 17.98 -4.90
CA LEU A 83 -8.80 17.54 -4.39
C LEU A 83 -7.67 18.03 -5.32
N PRO A 84 -6.64 18.70 -4.79
CA PRO A 84 -5.44 19.01 -5.56
C PRO A 84 -4.79 17.73 -6.11
N THR A 85 -4.16 17.82 -7.28
CA THR A 85 -3.47 16.66 -7.89
C THR A 85 -2.42 16.06 -6.96
N THR A 86 -1.70 16.89 -6.22
CA THR A 86 -0.71 16.45 -5.23
C THR A 86 -1.33 15.58 -4.13
N VAL A 87 -2.53 15.93 -3.66
CA VAL A 87 -3.26 15.12 -2.67
C VAL A 87 -3.69 13.79 -3.28
N VAL A 88 -4.22 13.81 -4.50
CA VAL A 88 -4.61 12.59 -5.21
C VAL A 88 -3.40 11.67 -5.43
N ASP A 89 -2.27 12.23 -5.84
CA ASP A 89 -1.02 11.48 -6.04
C ASP A 89 -0.49 10.90 -4.73
N GLY A 90 -0.52 11.66 -3.63
CA GLY A 90 -0.15 11.17 -2.31
C GLY A 90 -1.00 9.97 -1.87
N VAL A 91 -2.30 10.05 -2.06
CA VAL A 91 -3.23 8.93 -1.79
C VAL A 91 -2.93 7.73 -2.69
N ILE A 92 -2.69 7.94 -3.99
CA ILE A 92 -2.37 6.86 -4.94
C ILE A 92 -1.05 6.17 -4.54
N ALA A 93 -0.06 6.93 -4.09
CA ALA A 93 1.23 6.41 -3.64
C ALA A 93 1.08 5.40 -2.49
N THR A 94 0.15 5.64 -1.54
CA THR A 94 -0.12 4.69 -0.45
C THR A 94 -0.71 3.36 -0.92
N GLY A 95 -1.02 3.23 -2.21
CA GLY A 95 -1.33 1.96 -2.87
C GLY A 95 -0.26 0.89 -2.68
N PHE A 96 0.99 1.28 -2.39
CA PHE A 96 2.06 0.37 -1.96
C PHE A 96 1.65 -0.52 -0.79
N LEU A 97 1.04 0.04 0.25
CA LEU A 97 0.57 -0.70 1.41
C LEU A 97 -0.60 -1.64 1.09
N ARG A 98 -1.17 -1.52 -0.10
CA ARG A 98 -2.27 -2.36 -0.59
C ARG A 98 -1.80 -3.49 -1.51
N CYS A 99 -0.51 -3.53 -1.84
CA CYS A 99 0.08 -4.60 -2.65
C CYS A 99 0.25 -5.91 -1.85
N ALA A 100 0.23 -5.85 -0.52
CA ALA A 100 0.23 -7.05 0.31
C ALA A 100 -0.97 -7.94 -0.01
N ALA A 101 -0.73 -9.24 -0.13
CA ALA A 101 -1.78 -10.21 -0.36
C ALA A 101 -2.82 -10.12 0.76
N ASP A 102 -4.09 -9.95 0.39
CA ASP A 102 -5.18 -9.94 1.34
C ASP A 102 -5.92 -11.28 1.27
N SER A 103 -5.71 -12.11 2.28
CA SER A 103 -6.42 -13.38 2.42
C SER A 103 -7.87 -13.19 2.91
N SER A 104 -8.34 -11.95 3.08
CA SER A 104 -9.68 -11.67 3.53
C SER A 104 -10.72 -12.19 2.54
N ARG A 105 -11.66 -12.95 3.05
CA ARG A 105 -12.76 -13.50 2.27
C ARG A 105 -13.97 -12.57 2.34
N PRO A 106 -14.78 -12.48 1.29
CA PRO A 106 -15.94 -11.59 1.27
C PRO A 106 -17.03 -11.97 2.26
N ASP A 107 -17.07 -13.20 2.76
CA ASP A 107 -18.11 -13.68 3.67
C ASP A 107 -17.60 -13.93 5.09
N PHE A 108 -17.52 -12.87 5.88
CA PHE A 108 -17.17 -12.94 7.30
C PHE A 108 -18.36 -13.28 8.20
N SER A 109 -19.57 -13.25 7.68
CA SER A 109 -20.77 -13.40 8.49
C SER A 109 -20.93 -14.80 9.08
N THR A 110 -20.35 -15.80 8.43
CA THR A 110 -20.46 -17.21 8.80
C THR A 110 -19.31 -17.73 9.66
N ILE A 111 -18.21 -16.98 9.80
CA ILE A 111 -16.98 -17.43 10.49
C ILE A 111 -16.83 -16.65 11.79
N LYS A 112 -16.92 -17.34 12.93
CA LYS A 112 -16.59 -16.74 14.23
C LYS A 112 -15.13 -16.32 14.27
N ASN A 113 -14.85 -15.11 14.77
CA ASN A 113 -13.52 -14.50 14.86
C ASN A 113 -12.83 -14.30 13.50
N ALA A 114 -13.59 -14.11 12.43
CA ALA A 114 -13.06 -13.92 11.09
C ALA A 114 -12.04 -12.76 11.03
N SER A 115 -12.30 -11.65 11.71
CA SER A 115 -11.41 -10.50 11.75
C SER A 115 -10.00 -10.84 12.27
N SER A 116 -9.90 -11.64 13.33
CA SER A 116 -8.59 -12.04 13.88
C SER A 116 -7.85 -13.01 12.96
N LEU A 117 -8.58 -13.87 12.22
CA LEU A 117 -7.99 -14.82 11.28
C LEU A 117 -7.40 -14.16 10.02
N TYR A 118 -7.94 -13.02 9.59
CA TYR A 118 -7.56 -12.37 8.33
C TYR A 118 -6.78 -11.07 8.54
N PHE A 119 -7.06 -10.35 9.60
CA PHE A 119 -6.38 -9.10 9.91
C PHE A 119 -4.87 -9.30 10.11
N TYR A 120 -4.48 -10.23 10.95
CA TYR A 120 -3.06 -10.47 11.25
C TYR A 120 -2.26 -11.01 10.06
N PRO A 121 -2.75 -11.95 9.25
CA PRO A 121 -2.07 -12.31 8.01
C PRO A 121 -1.79 -11.13 7.10
N THR A 122 -2.78 -10.30 6.79
CA THR A 122 -2.59 -9.13 5.93
C THR A 122 -1.61 -8.12 6.53
N LEU A 123 -1.69 -7.86 7.84
CA LEU A 123 -0.73 -7.00 8.54
C LEU A 123 0.69 -7.57 8.48
N ASN A 124 0.85 -8.88 8.68
CA ASN A 124 2.14 -9.55 8.57
C ASN A 124 2.72 -9.47 7.15
N ASP A 125 1.87 -9.64 6.13
CA ASP A 125 2.29 -9.54 4.74
C ASP A 125 2.66 -8.10 4.38
N THR A 126 1.94 -7.11 4.90
CA THR A 126 2.33 -5.69 4.76
C THR A 126 3.69 -5.42 5.38
N ILE A 127 3.94 -5.89 6.60
CA ILE A 127 5.24 -5.73 7.27
C ILE A 127 6.34 -6.43 6.46
N HIS A 128 6.06 -7.62 5.93
CA HIS A 128 7.01 -8.35 5.11
C HIS A 128 7.36 -7.57 3.83
N ILE A 129 6.37 -7.07 3.10
CA ILE A 129 6.62 -6.28 1.88
C ILE A 129 7.37 -5.00 2.21
N VAL A 130 6.94 -4.23 3.20
CA VAL A 130 7.63 -3.00 3.59
C VAL A 130 9.07 -3.27 3.99
N SER A 131 9.31 -4.27 4.85
CA SER A 131 10.67 -4.56 5.31
C SER A 131 11.58 -5.06 4.20
N SER A 132 11.07 -5.92 3.31
CA SER A 132 11.88 -6.48 2.23
C SER A 132 12.15 -5.47 1.11
N SER A 133 11.16 -4.68 0.71
CA SER A 133 11.30 -3.72 -0.38
C SER A 133 12.01 -2.44 0.01
N VAL A 134 11.78 -1.92 1.22
CA VAL A 134 12.33 -0.63 1.68
C VAL A 134 13.64 -0.82 2.43
N MET A 135 13.73 -1.85 3.29
CA MET A 135 14.88 -2.05 4.18
C MET A 135 15.82 -3.17 3.71
N GLY A 136 15.39 -4.01 2.76
CA GLY A 136 16.14 -5.20 2.34
C GLY A 136 16.26 -6.26 3.44
N LEU A 137 15.34 -6.25 4.44
CA LEU A 137 15.38 -7.13 5.59
C LEU A 137 14.22 -8.12 5.57
N THR A 138 14.52 -9.38 5.95
CA THR A 138 13.51 -10.44 6.06
C THR A 138 12.97 -10.53 7.49
N LEU A 139 12.14 -9.57 7.91
CA LEU A 139 11.62 -9.51 9.28
C LEU A 139 10.69 -10.67 9.66
N GLN A 140 10.17 -11.41 8.69
CA GLN A 140 9.17 -12.45 8.92
C GLN A 140 9.60 -13.52 9.91
N CYS A 141 10.89 -13.89 9.95
CA CYS A 141 11.42 -14.85 10.90
C CYS A 141 11.32 -14.35 12.35
N ALA A 142 11.47 -13.03 12.56
CA ALA A 142 11.42 -12.42 13.87
C ALA A 142 10.01 -12.40 14.48
N ARG A 143 8.99 -12.79 13.74
CA ARG A 143 7.62 -12.95 14.26
C ARG A 143 7.52 -14.03 15.34
N CYS A 144 8.28 -15.12 15.21
CA CYS A 144 8.18 -16.29 16.10
C CYS A 144 9.35 -16.41 17.08
N HIS A 145 10.55 -15.93 16.73
CA HIS A 145 11.76 -15.98 17.52
C HIS A 145 12.72 -14.89 17.05
N ASP A 146 13.76 -14.57 17.82
CA ASP A 146 14.78 -13.63 17.37
C ASP A 146 15.39 -14.08 16.06
N HIS A 147 15.66 -13.11 15.16
CA HIS A 147 16.19 -13.41 13.83
C HIS A 147 17.54 -14.14 13.94
N LYS A 148 17.74 -15.18 13.11
CA LYS A 148 18.90 -16.06 13.26
C LYS A 148 20.22 -15.38 12.91
N PHE A 149 20.21 -14.48 11.94
CA PHE A 149 21.42 -13.90 11.35
C PHE A 149 21.56 -12.41 11.66
N ASP A 150 20.45 -11.68 11.66
CA ASP A 150 20.44 -10.24 11.87
C ASP A 150 20.11 -9.91 13.33
N PRO A 151 20.61 -8.79 13.89
CA PRO A 151 20.35 -8.38 15.26
C PRO A 151 18.93 -7.81 15.43
N ILE A 152 17.93 -8.58 15.05
CA ILE A 152 16.51 -8.24 15.09
C ILE A 152 15.81 -9.18 16.06
N SER A 153 15.34 -8.63 17.16
CA SER A 153 14.60 -9.40 18.15
C SER A 153 13.14 -9.60 17.75
N GLN A 154 12.50 -10.63 18.31
CA GLN A 154 11.05 -10.79 18.20
C GLN A 154 10.30 -9.52 18.67
N LYS A 155 10.83 -8.86 19.69
CA LYS A 155 10.26 -7.61 20.21
C LYS A 155 10.28 -6.49 19.16
N ASP A 156 11.31 -6.42 18.31
CA ASP A 156 11.40 -5.42 17.25
C ASP A 156 10.37 -5.67 16.14
N TYR A 157 10.11 -6.95 15.84
CA TYR A 157 9.00 -7.30 14.94
C TYR A 157 7.66 -6.76 15.44
N TYR A 158 7.34 -6.95 16.72
CA TYR A 158 6.07 -6.46 17.27
C TYR A 158 6.04 -4.94 17.47
N ARG A 159 7.18 -4.28 17.57
CA ARG A 159 7.26 -2.81 17.56
C ARG A 159 6.88 -2.24 16.18
N ILE A 160 7.41 -2.80 15.10
CA ILE A 160 7.02 -2.36 13.74
C ILE A 160 5.56 -2.73 13.44
N GLN A 161 5.10 -3.88 13.91
CA GLN A 161 3.69 -4.26 13.80
C GLN A 161 2.78 -3.23 14.46
N ALA A 162 3.15 -2.72 15.63
CA ALA A 162 2.36 -1.72 16.34
C ALA A 162 2.23 -0.40 15.56
N VAL A 163 3.25 -0.02 14.77
CA VAL A 163 3.17 1.16 13.88
C VAL A 163 2.06 0.98 12.85
N PHE A 164 2.01 -0.18 12.18
CA PHE A 164 1.00 -0.45 11.16
C PHE A 164 -0.38 -0.78 11.71
N MET A 165 -0.49 -1.16 12.98
CA MET A 165 -1.80 -1.41 13.61
C MET A 165 -2.70 -0.16 13.63
N GLY A 166 -2.12 1.03 13.67
CA GLY A 166 -2.87 2.28 13.56
C GLY A 166 -3.60 2.43 12.22
N ALA A 167 -2.94 2.02 11.12
CA ALA A 167 -3.51 2.06 9.77
C ALA A 167 -4.52 0.93 9.51
N TYR A 168 -4.34 -0.22 10.14
CA TYR A 168 -5.16 -1.41 9.88
C TYR A 168 -6.33 -1.62 10.85
N ARG A 169 -6.39 -0.94 11.99
CA ARG A 169 -7.46 -0.94 12.99
C ARG A 169 -8.17 -2.29 13.14
N PRO A 170 -7.67 -3.22 13.99
CA PRO A 170 -8.20 -4.58 14.09
C PRO A 170 -9.69 -4.67 14.44
N THR A 171 -10.19 -3.68 15.19
CA THR A 171 -11.58 -3.60 15.63
C THR A 171 -12.54 -3.15 14.54
N ASP A 172 -12.03 -2.42 13.55
CA ASP A 172 -12.81 -1.83 12.47
C ASP A 172 -12.36 -2.37 11.10
N TRP A 173 -12.06 -3.67 11.07
CA TRP A 173 -11.57 -4.33 9.87
C TRP A 173 -12.55 -4.20 8.70
N ILE A 174 -12.06 -3.62 7.61
CA ILE A 174 -12.78 -3.52 6.35
C ILE A 174 -12.03 -4.40 5.32
N PRO A 175 -12.71 -5.33 4.63
CA PRO A 175 -12.09 -6.14 3.58
C PRO A 175 -11.43 -5.28 2.49
N GLN A 176 -10.37 -5.78 1.89
CA GLN A 176 -9.59 -5.04 0.88
C GLN A 176 -10.45 -4.43 -0.23
N MET A 177 -11.40 -5.19 -0.74
CA MET A 177 -12.30 -4.75 -1.82
C MET A 177 -13.22 -3.58 -1.41
N GLU A 178 -13.46 -3.40 -0.12
CA GLU A 178 -14.31 -2.34 0.44
C GLU A 178 -13.49 -1.14 0.95
N ARG A 179 -12.18 -1.30 1.15
CA ARG A 179 -11.29 -0.21 1.56
C ARG A 179 -11.05 0.72 0.39
N ARG A 180 -11.77 1.81 0.37
CA ARG A 180 -11.68 2.82 -0.70
C ARG A 180 -11.41 4.18 -0.09
N ILE A 181 -10.48 4.92 -0.66
CA ILE A 181 -10.36 6.34 -0.43
C ILE A 181 -11.14 7.05 -1.53
N VAL A 182 -11.98 7.98 -1.13
CA VAL A 182 -12.86 8.69 -2.05
C VAL A 182 -12.12 9.89 -2.61
N THR A 183 -12.03 10.00 -3.93
CA THR A 183 -11.41 11.15 -4.61
C THR A 183 -12.36 12.32 -4.84
N ALA A 184 -13.66 12.16 -4.55
CA ALA A 184 -14.63 13.24 -4.54
C ALA A 184 -14.68 13.91 -3.16
N THR A 185 -14.50 15.22 -3.09
CA THR A 185 -14.55 15.98 -1.83
C THR A 185 -15.96 15.93 -1.20
N ARG A 186 -16.05 16.26 0.09
CA ARG A 186 -17.35 16.38 0.77
C ARG A 186 -18.28 17.39 0.09
N PHE A 187 -17.71 18.43 -0.51
CA PHE A 187 -18.47 19.41 -1.29
C PHE A 187 -19.11 18.78 -2.55
N GLN A 188 -18.32 18.01 -3.31
CA GLN A 188 -18.82 17.33 -4.51
C GLN A 188 -19.85 16.25 -4.18
N GLN A 189 -19.66 15.51 -3.08
CA GLN A 189 -20.63 14.50 -2.63
C GLN A 189 -22.00 15.08 -2.24
N LYS A 190 -22.06 16.33 -1.76
CA LYS A 190 -23.31 17.00 -1.42
C LYS A 190 -24.06 17.55 -2.63
N GLN A 191 -23.39 17.60 -3.79
CA GLN A 191 -23.99 18.11 -5.03
C GLN A 191 -24.49 16.99 -5.95
N ALA A 192 -24.06 15.74 -5.71
CA ALA A 192 -24.47 14.54 -6.45
C ALA A 192 -25.72 13.91 -5.83
#